data_d2a32fcfa9e7d688470bee4e496513ff
#
_entry.id   d2a32fcfa9e7d688470bee4e496513ff
#
_cell.length_a   1.000
_cell.length_b   1.000
_cell.length_c   1.000
_cell.angle_alpha   90.00
_cell.angle_beta   90.00
_cell.angle_gamma   90.00
#
_symmetry.space_group_name_H-M   'P 1'
#
loop_
_entity.id
_entity.type
_entity.pdbx_description
1 polymer ?
#
loop_
_entity_poly.entity_id
_entity_poly.type
_entity_poly.pdbx_seq_one_letter_code
_entity_poly.pdbx_strand_id
1 'polypeptide(L)'
;MKLKYCILSLLFFYLNISSIQAVIPQMEVSPDERGVSSLVFQGAGNVRNYVDHGKYLGDLSLTYEVRGKSYAVSLADITPLVLSNTPDKIQIFWQLPSDVRLYQTFTIKGEEVDWEIDFFNRSHHPVKVTDMWFALPVGALDESIQAHQNLNRHFSLNGNASFFYWTPLTGQGDILLMTMHKGTAIEYATQDGKYYLHSMNAVDRTNDSWRLPSTSKNVQPYEHYMTGFNFTLTGNHEEVKTKIYDKHGVVVKVAPGMVVTPEFEVYCALQSKLPVVELVAEYPEEIQITSLGQKEGDKYIYKFRFSHLGENLI
;
A
#
# COMPACT_ATOMS: atom_id res chain seq x y z
N MET A 1 -51.97 -24.10 27.79
CA MET A 1 -51.65 -24.08 26.34
C MET A 1 -50.86 -22.84 25.94
N LYS A 2 -49.86 -22.37 26.75
CA LYS A 2 -49.02 -21.17 26.47
C LYS A 2 -47.53 -21.43 26.51
N LEU A 3 -47.06 -22.66 26.75
CA LEU A 3 -45.64 -22.98 26.85
C LEU A 3 -45.00 -23.54 25.58
N LYS A 4 -45.84 -23.92 24.56
CA LYS A 4 -45.33 -24.52 23.33
C LYS A 4 -44.86 -23.50 22.28
N TYR A 5 -45.25 -22.23 22.37
CA TYR A 5 -44.89 -21.21 21.41
C TYR A 5 -43.58 -20.47 21.74
N CYS A 6 -43.12 -20.49 22.98
CA CYS A 6 -41.81 -19.89 23.38
C CYS A 6 -40.59 -20.69 22.91
N ILE A 7 -40.74 -22.01 22.79
CA ILE A 7 -39.59 -22.87 22.40
C ILE A 7 -39.35 -22.80 20.89
N LEU A 8 -40.40 -22.57 20.08
CA LEU A 8 -40.25 -22.49 18.63
C LEU A 8 -39.63 -21.15 18.17
N SER A 9 -39.82 -20.05 18.90
CA SER A 9 -39.23 -18.76 18.57
C SER A 9 -37.74 -18.70 18.95
N LEU A 10 -37.29 -19.43 19.97
CA LEU A 10 -35.90 -19.55 20.34
C LEU A 10 -35.10 -20.42 19.37
N LEU A 11 -35.71 -21.44 18.75
CA LEU A 11 -35.05 -22.26 17.73
C LEU A 11 -34.83 -21.51 16.39
N PHE A 12 -35.71 -20.55 16.05
CA PHE A 12 -35.52 -19.74 14.83
C PHE A 12 -34.45 -18.66 14.96
N PHE A 13 -34.11 -18.24 16.19
CA PHE A 13 -33.02 -17.29 16.41
C PHE A 13 -31.63 -17.93 16.35
N TYR A 14 -31.52 -19.25 16.56
CA TYR A 14 -30.24 -19.97 16.51
C TYR A 14 -29.82 -20.42 15.11
N LEU A 15 -30.68 -20.29 14.09
CA LEU A 15 -30.37 -20.75 12.72
C LEU A 15 -29.86 -19.66 11.77
N ASN A 16 -29.68 -18.42 12.26
CA ASN A 16 -29.06 -17.34 11.49
C ASN A 16 -27.69 -16.90 12.01
N ILE A 17 -26.92 -17.81 12.58
CA ILE A 17 -25.48 -17.60 12.65
C ILE A 17 -24.98 -17.94 11.24
N SER A 18 -25.00 -16.94 10.37
CA SER A 18 -24.17 -16.97 9.18
C SER A 18 -22.76 -17.31 9.66
N SER A 19 -22.28 -18.50 9.37
CA SER A 19 -20.87 -18.82 9.58
C SER A 19 -20.08 -17.77 8.81
N ILE A 20 -19.47 -16.83 9.51
CA ILE A 20 -18.49 -15.94 8.90
C ILE A 20 -17.40 -16.89 8.41
N GLN A 21 -17.42 -17.16 7.13
CA GLN A 21 -16.41 -17.99 6.51
C GLN A 21 -15.13 -17.18 6.52
N ALA A 22 -14.10 -17.70 7.18
CA ALA A 22 -12.80 -17.04 7.23
C ALA A 22 -12.29 -16.86 5.79
N VAL A 23 -11.79 -15.68 5.50
CA VAL A 23 -11.15 -15.38 4.22
C VAL A 23 -9.71 -15.87 4.28
N ILE A 24 -9.37 -16.82 3.40
CA ILE A 24 -8.05 -17.47 3.41
C ILE A 24 -7.29 -17.05 2.15
N PRO A 25 -6.17 -16.31 2.29
CA PRO A 25 -5.30 -16.00 1.16
C PRO A 25 -4.63 -17.27 0.59
N GLN A 26 -4.41 -17.28 -0.71
CA GLN A 26 -3.64 -18.27 -1.43
C GLN A 26 -2.72 -17.57 -2.41
N MET A 27 -1.51 -18.09 -2.58
CA MET A 27 -0.50 -17.54 -3.46
C MET A 27 0.12 -18.63 -4.33
N GLU A 28 0.50 -18.26 -5.55
CA GLU A 28 1.27 -19.12 -6.44
C GLU A 28 2.49 -18.35 -6.97
N VAL A 29 3.63 -19.02 -7.01
CA VAL A 29 4.84 -18.49 -7.62
C VAL A 29 4.65 -18.37 -9.14
N SER A 30 5.24 -17.37 -9.78
CA SER A 30 5.20 -17.24 -11.23
C SER A 30 5.95 -18.36 -11.94
N PRO A 31 5.58 -18.71 -13.18
CA PRO A 31 6.23 -19.81 -13.92
C PRO A 31 7.74 -19.62 -14.10
N ASP A 32 8.21 -18.39 -14.11
CA ASP A 32 9.63 -18.01 -14.19
C ASP A 32 10.29 -17.79 -12.82
N GLU A 33 9.59 -18.15 -11.74
CA GLU A 33 10.06 -18.08 -10.34
C GLU A 33 10.45 -16.67 -9.86
N ARG A 34 9.97 -15.59 -10.53
CA ARG A 34 10.37 -14.20 -10.27
C ARG A 34 9.52 -13.47 -9.23
N GLY A 35 8.34 -14.01 -8.91
CA GLY A 35 7.41 -13.38 -8.01
C GLY A 35 6.14 -14.18 -7.80
N VAL A 36 5.09 -13.52 -7.36
CA VAL A 36 3.76 -14.10 -7.14
C VAL A 36 2.86 -13.76 -8.31
N SER A 37 2.44 -14.75 -9.09
CA SER A 37 1.53 -14.61 -10.25
C SER A 37 0.05 -14.81 -9.89
N SER A 38 -0.22 -15.35 -8.70
CA SER A 38 -1.59 -15.56 -8.22
C SER A 38 -1.69 -15.13 -6.76
N LEU A 39 -2.61 -14.22 -6.50
CA LEU A 39 -3.03 -13.80 -5.16
C LEU A 39 -4.55 -13.89 -5.11
N VAL A 40 -5.08 -14.88 -4.43
CA VAL A 40 -6.51 -15.19 -4.33
C VAL A 40 -6.91 -15.22 -2.88
N PHE A 41 -8.09 -14.71 -2.55
CA PHE A 41 -8.66 -14.81 -1.21
C PHE A 41 -9.90 -15.71 -1.27
N GLN A 42 -9.77 -16.92 -0.76
CA GLN A 42 -10.86 -17.90 -0.67
C GLN A 42 -11.84 -17.51 0.44
N GLY A 43 -13.13 -17.76 0.23
CA GLY A 43 -14.17 -17.34 1.17
C GLY A 43 -14.67 -15.91 0.98
N ALA A 44 -14.01 -15.13 0.12
CA ALA A 44 -14.49 -13.83 -0.32
C ALA A 44 -15.77 -13.96 -1.17
N GLY A 45 -16.58 -12.90 -1.18
CA GLY A 45 -17.82 -12.87 -1.98
C GLY A 45 -17.58 -13.02 -3.48
N ASN A 46 -16.41 -12.55 -3.97
CA ASN A 46 -15.95 -12.70 -5.35
C ASN A 46 -14.52 -13.24 -5.36
N VAL A 47 -14.39 -14.54 -5.52
CA VAL A 47 -13.06 -15.17 -5.63
C VAL A 47 -12.45 -14.82 -7.00
N ARG A 48 -11.29 -14.16 -6.98
CA ARG A 48 -10.54 -13.77 -8.17
C ARG A 48 -9.04 -13.81 -7.93
N ASN A 49 -8.25 -13.93 -8.98
CA ASN A 49 -6.84 -13.58 -8.91
C ASN A 49 -6.69 -12.06 -9.00
N TYR A 50 -6.05 -11.44 -8.02
CA TYR A 50 -5.80 -10.00 -7.99
C TYR A 50 -4.59 -9.59 -8.83
N VAL A 51 -3.67 -10.52 -9.12
CA VAL A 51 -2.53 -10.24 -10.00
C VAL A 51 -2.98 -10.33 -11.47
N ASP A 52 -2.61 -9.33 -12.24
CA ASP A 52 -2.96 -9.23 -13.66
C ASP A 52 -2.40 -10.43 -14.46
N HIS A 53 -3.17 -10.88 -15.45
CA HIS A 53 -2.79 -12.03 -16.26
C HIS A 53 -1.42 -11.87 -16.92
N GLY A 54 -0.56 -12.88 -16.78
CA GLY A 54 0.79 -12.88 -17.33
C GLY A 54 1.79 -11.95 -16.65
N LYS A 55 1.40 -11.39 -15.48
CA LYS A 55 2.26 -10.56 -14.63
C LYS A 55 2.53 -11.24 -13.30
N TYR A 56 3.38 -10.61 -12.47
CA TYR A 56 3.67 -11.08 -11.11
C TYR A 56 3.98 -9.90 -10.18
N LEU A 57 3.62 -10.02 -8.91
CA LEU A 57 4.12 -9.16 -7.84
C LEU A 57 5.57 -9.53 -7.55
N GLY A 58 6.43 -8.53 -7.35
CA GLY A 58 7.85 -8.74 -7.11
C GLY A 58 8.74 -8.18 -8.21
N ASP A 59 8.17 -7.61 -9.29
CA ASP A 59 8.96 -6.87 -10.28
C ASP A 59 9.53 -5.60 -9.65
N LEU A 60 10.85 -5.59 -9.47
CA LEU A 60 11.59 -4.54 -8.77
C LEU A 60 12.86 -4.19 -9.54
N SER A 61 13.15 -2.90 -9.59
CA SER A 61 14.41 -2.38 -10.11
C SER A 61 15.04 -1.42 -9.11
N LEU A 62 16.36 -1.37 -9.10
CA LEU A 62 17.10 -0.52 -8.18
C LEU A 62 18.40 -0.03 -8.81
N THR A 63 18.83 1.15 -8.36
CA THR A 63 20.18 1.68 -8.62
C THR A 63 20.88 1.87 -7.29
N TYR A 64 22.10 1.40 -7.19
CA TYR A 64 22.92 1.56 -5.99
C TYR A 64 24.39 1.77 -6.31
N GLU A 65 25.09 2.39 -5.38
CA GLU A 65 26.51 2.73 -5.49
C GLU A 65 27.33 1.97 -4.46
N VAL A 66 28.46 1.41 -4.90
CA VAL A 66 29.48 0.78 -4.05
C VAL A 66 30.82 1.32 -4.46
N ARG A 67 31.55 1.96 -3.56
CA ARG A 67 32.91 2.52 -3.83
C ARG A 67 32.93 3.45 -5.03
N GLY A 68 31.90 4.27 -5.22
CA GLY A 68 31.78 5.21 -6.33
C GLY A 68 31.41 4.59 -7.69
N LYS A 69 31.19 3.27 -7.73
CA LYS A 69 30.67 2.60 -8.92
C LYS A 69 29.17 2.40 -8.78
N SER A 70 28.42 2.86 -9.78
CA SER A 70 26.94 2.70 -9.85
C SER A 70 26.58 1.40 -10.56
N TYR A 71 25.54 0.75 -10.05
CA TYR A 71 24.92 -0.46 -10.59
C TYR A 71 23.42 -0.22 -10.76
N ALA A 72 22.94 -0.24 -11.99
CA ALA A 72 21.52 -0.26 -12.30
C ALA A 72 21.10 -1.73 -12.53
N VAL A 73 20.10 -2.18 -11.82
CA VAL A 73 19.67 -3.59 -11.77
C VAL A 73 18.16 -3.66 -11.95
N SER A 74 17.72 -4.50 -12.88
CA SER A 74 16.33 -4.98 -12.94
C SER A 74 16.31 -6.46 -12.52
N LEU A 75 15.45 -6.84 -11.59
CA LEU A 75 15.32 -8.24 -11.18
C LEU A 75 14.82 -9.12 -12.33
N ALA A 76 14.13 -8.52 -13.32
CA ALA A 76 13.72 -9.21 -14.53
C ALA A 76 14.91 -9.75 -15.36
N ASP A 77 16.11 -9.16 -15.22
CA ASP A 77 17.31 -9.54 -15.97
C ASP A 77 18.21 -10.53 -15.21
N ILE A 78 17.88 -10.84 -13.96
CA ILE A 78 18.69 -11.73 -13.11
C ILE A 78 17.90 -13.03 -12.83
N THR A 79 18.58 -14.16 -12.94
CA THR A 79 17.98 -15.44 -12.58
C THR A 79 17.76 -15.53 -11.06
N PRO A 80 16.52 -15.76 -10.61
CA PRO A 80 16.20 -15.94 -9.22
C PRO A 80 16.55 -17.34 -8.71
N LEU A 81 16.51 -17.49 -7.39
CA LEU A 81 16.52 -18.77 -6.70
C LEU A 81 15.36 -18.81 -5.70
N VAL A 82 14.42 -19.73 -5.90
CA VAL A 82 13.35 -19.96 -4.93
C VAL A 82 13.90 -20.71 -3.73
N LEU A 83 13.89 -20.08 -2.57
CA LEU A 83 14.35 -20.65 -1.30
C LEU A 83 13.22 -21.37 -0.55
N SER A 84 11.99 -20.91 -0.73
CA SER A 84 10.79 -21.51 -0.14
C SER A 84 9.61 -21.33 -1.08
N ASN A 85 8.84 -22.39 -1.25
CA ASN A 85 7.55 -22.37 -1.95
C ASN A 85 6.61 -23.33 -1.21
N THR A 86 5.97 -22.80 -0.16
CA THR A 86 4.99 -23.50 0.66
C THR A 86 3.64 -22.80 0.55
N PRO A 87 2.52 -23.41 0.94
CA PRO A 87 1.20 -22.78 0.86
C PRO A 87 1.10 -21.43 1.58
N ASP A 88 1.91 -21.21 2.61
CA ASP A 88 1.90 -20.01 3.45
C ASP A 88 3.10 -19.09 3.25
N LYS A 89 4.12 -19.51 2.47
CA LYS A 89 5.35 -18.73 2.28
C LYS A 89 6.01 -18.99 0.93
N ILE A 90 6.25 -17.92 0.19
CA ILE A 90 7.11 -17.87 -0.99
C ILE A 90 8.30 -16.97 -0.65
N GLN A 91 9.53 -17.47 -0.82
CA GLN A 91 10.75 -16.69 -0.63
C GLN A 91 11.66 -16.86 -1.83
N ILE A 92 12.06 -15.75 -2.43
CA ILE A 92 12.87 -15.69 -3.65
C ILE A 92 14.11 -14.85 -3.35
N PHE A 93 15.24 -15.27 -3.89
CA PHE A 93 16.54 -14.67 -3.67
C PHE A 93 17.18 -14.28 -5.01
N TRP A 94 17.88 -13.13 -5.01
CA TRP A 94 18.73 -12.67 -6.11
C TRP A 94 20.12 -12.31 -5.60
N GLN A 95 21.14 -12.81 -6.28
CA GLN A 95 22.50 -12.35 -6.07
C GLN A 95 22.76 -11.15 -6.99
N LEU A 96 23.00 -9.99 -6.40
CA LEU A 96 23.29 -8.76 -7.12
C LEU A 96 24.80 -8.50 -7.21
N PRO A 97 25.26 -7.60 -8.11
CA PRO A 97 26.65 -7.19 -8.18
C PRO A 97 27.22 -6.69 -6.84
N SER A 98 28.54 -6.78 -6.68
CA SER A 98 29.28 -6.29 -5.50
C SER A 98 28.88 -6.93 -4.16
N ASP A 99 28.54 -8.22 -4.17
CA ASP A 99 28.17 -9.02 -3.00
C ASP A 99 26.97 -8.45 -2.23
N VAL A 100 26.02 -7.87 -2.96
CA VAL A 100 24.72 -7.47 -2.47
C VAL A 100 23.73 -8.60 -2.71
N ARG A 101 22.81 -8.78 -1.79
CA ARG A 101 21.72 -9.77 -1.88
C ARG A 101 20.37 -9.11 -1.75
N LEU A 102 19.41 -9.64 -2.47
CA LEU A 102 18.02 -9.21 -2.32
C LEU A 102 17.13 -10.43 -2.11
N TYR A 103 16.27 -10.33 -1.11
CA TYR A 103 15.26 -11.33 -0.83
C TYR A 103 13.89 -10.70 -0.93
N GLN A 104 12.95 -11.40 -1.54
CA GLN A 104 11.54 -11.07 -1.44
C GLN A 104 10.83 -12.24 -0.77
N THR A 105 10.05 -11.92 0.23
CA THR A 105 9.31 -12.92 1.00
C THR A 105 7.84 -12.52 1.05
N PHE A 106 6.99 -13.40 0.56
CA PHE A 106 5.53 -13.29 0.69
C PHE A 106 5.10 -14.31 1.74
N THR A 107 4.37 -13.86 2.76
CA THR A 107 3.93 -14.72 3.87
C THR A 107 2.46 -14.50 4.17
N ILE A 108 1.69 -15.57 4.23
CA ILE A 108 0.29 -15.53 4.71
C ILE A 108 0.29 -15.48 6.25
N LYS A 109 -0.40 -14.50 6.80
CA LYS A 109 -0.60 -14.31 8.25
C LYS A 109 -2.08 -14.13 8.54
N GLY A 110 -2.78 -15.23 8.82
CA GLY A 110 -4.23 -15.23 8.98
C GLY A 110 -4.93 -14.84 7.67
N GLU A 111 -5.64 -13.73 7.66
CA GLU A 111 -6.37 -13.21 6.49
C GLU A 111 -5.56 -12.19 5.67
N GLU A 112 -4.28 -12.03 5.95
CA GLU A 112 -3.41 -11.04 5.34
C GLU A 112 -2.22 -11.70 4.64
N VAL A 113 -1.66 -10.99 3.66
CA VAL A 113 -0.40 -11.35 3.00
C VAL A 113 0.60 -10.23 3.21
N ASP A 114 1.72 -10.55 3.85
CA ASP A 114 2.88 -9.67 3.94
C ASP A 114 3.82 -9.93 2.76
N TRP A 115 4.23 -8.86 2.08
CA TRP A 115 5.32 -8.85 1.12
C TRP A 115 6.48 -8.04 1.69
N GLU A 116 7.59 -8.71 1.98
CA GLU A 116 8.83 -8.11 2.49
C GLU A 116 9.90 -8.12 1.43
N ILE A 117 10.63 -7.03 1.33
CA ILE A 117 11.81 -6.85 0.49
C ILE A 117 12.98 -6.57 1.43
N ASP A 118 13.98 -7.45 1.43
CA ASP A 118 15.18 -7.35 2.25
C ASP A 118 16.40 -7.18 1.36
N PHE A 119 16.96 -5.99 1.38
CA PHE A 119 18.23 -5.65 0.73
C PHE A 119 19.36 -5.83 1.73
N PHE A 120 20.18 -6.84 1.52
CA PHE A 120 21.29 -7.19 2.40
C PHE A 120 22.63 -6.81 1.77
N ASN A 121 23.34 -5.87 2.39
CA ASN A 121 24.70 -5.54 2.03
C ASN A 121 25.68 -6.54 2.66
N ARG A 122 26.05 -7.58 1.92
CA ARG A 122 27.04 -8.56 2.38
C ARG A 122 28.49 -8.11 2.13
N SER A 123 28.69 -7.01 1.44
CA SER A 123 30.03 -6.48 1.13
C SER A 123 30.69 -5.87 2.36
N HIS A 124 32.02 -5.64 2.26
CA HIS A 124 32.78 -4.94 3.27
C HIS A 124 32.73 -3.41 3.16
N HIS A 125 31.90 -2.87 2.25
CA HIS A 125 31.81 -1.45 1.98
C HIS A 125 30.36 -0.97 2.13
N PRO A 126 30.14 0.29 2.56
CA PRO A 126 28.81 0.86 2.51
C PRO A 126 28.24 0.85 1.08
N VAL A 127 26.95 0.57 0.99
CA VAL A 127 26.16 0.61 -0.24
C VAL A 127 25.15 1.73 -0.11
N LYS A 128 25.07 2.60 -1.10
CA LYS A 128 24.07 3.65 -1.16
C LYS A 128 23.02 3.28 -2.20
N VAL A 129 21.81 2.92 -1.78
CA VAL A 129 20.64 2.75 -2.67
C VAL A 129 20.13 4.13 -3.03
N THR A 130 20.22 4.50 -4.29
CA THR A 130 19.81 5.82 -4.80
C THR A 130 18.42 5.80 -5.37
N ASP A 131 18.07 4.72 -6.06
CA ASP A 131 16.74 4.53 -6.64
C ASP A 131 16.27 3.11 -6.39
N MET A 132 15.00 2.96 -6.05
CA MET A 132 14.37 1.66 -5.86
C MET A 132 12.88 1.80 -6.16
N TRP A 133 12.40 1.08 -7.16
CA TRP A 133 11.00 1.12 -7.54
C TRP A 133 10.47 -0.28 -7.83
N PHE A 134 9.17 -0.44 -7.70
CA PHE A 134 8.44 -1.67 -8.00
C PHE A 134 7.26 -1.38 -8.91
N ALA A 135 6.86 -2.39 -9.69
CA ALA A 135 5.60 -2.41 -10.41
C ALA A 135 4.50 -3.05 -9.55
N LEU A 136 3.27 -2.57 -9.75
CA LEU A 136 2.10 -3.09 -9.05
C LEU A 136 1.06 -3.59 -10.06
N PRO A 137 1.23 -4.80 -10.59
CA PRO A 137 0.38 -5.38 -11.62
C PRO A 137 -0.93 -5.92 -11.02
N VAL A 138 -1.74 -5.02 -10.49
CA VAL A 138 -3.02 -5.33 -9.87
C VAL A 138 -4.08 -4.40 -10.44
N GLY A 139 -5.16 -4.96 -10.97
CA GLY A 139 -6.32 -4.22 -11.42
C GLY A 139 -6.16 -3.52 -12.76
N ALA A 140 -5.38 -4.08 -13.68
CA ALA A 140 -5.44 -3.64 -15.07
C ALA A 140 -6.85 -3.89 -15.63
N LEU A 141 -7.35 -2.91 -16.39
CA LEU A 141 -8.61 -3.07 -17.10
C LEU A 141 -8.43 -4.08 -18.23
N ASP A 142 -9.27 -5.09 -18.24
CA ASP A 142 -9.32 -6.11 -19.29
C ASP A 142 -10.74 -6.17 -19.85
N GLU A 143 -10.92 -5.71 -21.09
CA GLU A 143 -12.22 -5.70 -21.76
C GLU A 143 -12.73 -7.10 -22.10
N SER A 144 -11.85 -8.11 -22.09
CA SER A 144 -12.22 -9.51 -22.34
C SER A 144 -12.90 -10.20 -21.15
N ILE A 145 -12.80 -9.63 -19.95
CA ILE A 145 -13.41 -10.16 -18.73
C ILE A 145 -14.67 -9.37 -18.35
N GLN A 146 -15.52 -9.98 -17.53
CA GLN A 146 -16.75 -9.35 -17.09
C GLN A 146 -16.47 -8.12 -16.20
N ALA A 147 -17.32 -7.10 -16.28
CA ALA A 147 -17.15 -5.84 -15.55
C ALA A 147 -16.95 -6.01 -14.03
N HIS A 148 -17.60 -7.01 -13.42
CA HIS A 148 -17.42 -7.28 -11.98
C HIS A 148 -16.06 -7.86 -11.62
N GLN A 149 -15.28 -8.32 -12.59
CA GLN A 149 -13.93 -8.84 -12.42
C GLN A 149 -12.86 -7.75 -12.60
N ASN A 150 -13.22 -6.65 -13.26
CA ASN A 150 -12.35 -5.49 -13.39
C ASN A 150 -12.33 -4.66 -12.09
N LEU A 151 -11.20 -4.03 -11.83
CA LEU A 151 -10.96 -3.26 -10.63
C LEU A 151 -10.61 -1.80 -10.94
N ASN A 152 -11.18 -0.88 -10.15
CA ASN A 152 -10.70 0.49 -10.06
C ASN A 152 -9.61 0.59 -9.01
N ARG A 153 -8.46 1.13 -9.37
CA ARG A 153 -7.37 1.40 -8.43
C ARG A 153 -7.50 2.80 -7.86
N HIS A 154 -7.45 2.90 -6.54
CA HIS A 154 -7.38 4.13 -5.77
C HIS A 154 -6.11 4.11 -4.93
N PHE A 155 -5.47 5.25 -4.77
CA PHE A 155 -4.27 5.35 -3.95
C PHE A 155 -4.11 6.73 -3.34
N SER A 156 -3.38 6.77 -2.25
CA SER A 156 -2.84 7.98 -1.64
C SER A 156 -1.34 7.78 -1.44
N LEU A 157 -0.54 8.69 -1.98
CA LEU A 157 0.92 8.66 -1.83
C LEU A 157 1.32 9.70 -0.80
N ASN A 158 1.69 9.25 0.38
CA ASN A 158 1.97 10.08 1.56
C ASN A 158 3.11 9.48 2.39
N GLY A 159 4.18 9.08 1.72
CA GLY A 159 5.31 8.44 2.40
C GLY A 159 4.89 7.15 3.11
N ASN A 160 5.11 7.08 4.42
CA ASN A 160 4.76 5.93 5.25
C ASN A 160 3.24 5.71 5.39
N ALA A 161 2.45 6.75 5.19
CA ALA A 161 0.99 6.69 5.23
C ALA A 161 0.36 6.39 3.86
N SER A 162 1.18 6.03 2.86
CA SER A 162 0.70 5.61 1.55
C SER A 162 -0.15 4.35 1.66
N PHE A 163 -1.16 4.26 0.81
CA PHE A 163 -1.98 3.07 0.68
C PHE A 163 -2.57 2.99 -0.72
N PHE A 164 -2.97 1.77 -1.09
CA PHE A 164 -3.70 1.48 -2.32
C PHE A 164 -4.91 0.65 -1.97
N TYR A 165 -6.02 0.86 -2.67
CA TYR A 165 -7.12 -0.08 -2.62
C TYR A 165 -7.77 -0.23 -4.00
N TRP A 166 -8.31 -1.41 -4.24
CA TRP A 166 -8.95 -1.77 -5.50
C TRP A 166 -10.39 -2.16 -5.23
N THR A 167 -11.31 -1.46 -5.90
CA THR A 167 -12.73 -1.73 -5.84
C THR A 167 -13.20 -2.37 -7.14
N PRO A 168 -14.15 -3.32 -7.12
CA PRO A 168 -14.80 -3.76 -8.35
C PRO A 168 -15.42 -2.57 -9.09
N LEU A 169 -15.38 -2.60 -10.45
CA LEU A 169 -16.01 -1.55 -11.27
C LEU A 169 -17.52 -1.39 -10.98
N THR A 170 -18.18 -2.46 -10.55
CA THR A 170 -19.58 -2.43 -10.15
C THR A 170 -19.84 -1.68 -8.84
N GLY A 171 -18.79 -1.31 -8.11
CA GLY A 171 -18.90 -0.70 -6.78
C GLY A 171 -19.39 -1.64 -5.68
N GLN A 172 -19.59 -2.93 -5.99
CA GLN A 172 -20.06 -3.94 -5.03
C GLN A 172 -19.06 -5.10 -4.93
N GLY A 173 -18.86 -5.61 -3.71
CA GLY A 173 -17.95 -6.71 -3.41
C GLY A 173 -16.73 -6.28 -2.62
N ASP A 174 -15.84 -7.25 -2.41
CA ASP A 174 -14.67 -7.08 -1.56
C ASP A 174 -13.65 -6.13 -2.17
N ILE A 175 -13.01 -5.36 -1.32
CA ILE A 175 -11.99 -4.35 -1.65
C ILE A 175 -10.63 -4.92 -1.23
N LEU A 176 -9.71 -5.04 -2.17
CA LEU A 176 -8.31 -5.33 -1.83
C LEU A 176 -7.66 -4.04 -1.32
N LEU A 177 -7.04 -4.11 -0.17
CA LEU A 177 -6.27 -3.02 0.43
C LEU A 177 -4.80 -3.43 0.53
N MET A 178 -3.90 -2.53 0.12
CA MET A 178 -2.46 -2.62 0.34
C MET A 178 -2.02 -1.44 1.20
N THR A 179 -1.34 -1.72 2.30
CA THR A 179 -0.77 -0.72 3.21
C THR A 179 0.74 -0.88 3.33
N MET A 180 1.42 0.18 3.75
CA MET A 180 2.85 0.16 4.00
C MET A 180 3.18 -0.63 5.25
N HIS A 181 4.35 -1.26 5.25
CA HIS A 181 4.84 -2.10 6.33
C HIS A 181 6.33 -1.83 6.57
N LYS A 182 6.84 -2.09 7.77
CA LYS A 182 8.27 -2.00 8.13
C LYS A 182 8.96 -0.67 7.77
N GLY A 183 8.28 0.45 7.99
CA GLY A 183 8.85 1.77 7.71
C GLY A 183 9.00 2.08 6.22
N THR A 184 8.30 1.33 5.38
CA THR A 184 8.22 1.59 3.94
C THR A 184 7.56 2.93 3.68
N ALA A 185 8.13 3.71 2.77
CA ALA A 185 7.57 4.97 2.30
C ALA A 185 7.63 5.01 0.78
N ILE A 186 6.56 5.50 0.14
CA ILE A 186 6.56 5.76 -1.31
C ILE A 186 6.71 7.26 -1.51
N GLU A 187 7.76 7.65 -2.24
CA GLU A 187 8.11 9.04 -2.46
C GLU A 187 7.48 9.60 -3.74
N TYR A 188 7.37 8.75 -4.76
CA TYR A 188 6.97 9.16 -6.08
C TYR A 188 6.30 8.01 -6.85
N ALA A 189 5.40 8.36 -7.76
CA ALA A 189 4.83 7.44 -8.73
C ALA A 189 4.86 8.05 -10.12
N THR A 190 5.19 7.24 -11.10
CA THR A 190 5.16 7.64 -12.51
C THR A 190 3.82 7.28 -13.16
N GLN A 191 3.51 7.92 -14.27
CA GLN A 191 2.27 7.64 -15.01
C GLN A 191 2.25 6.21 -15.60
N ASP A 192 3.43 5.63 -15.88
CA ASP A 192 3.59 4.26 -16.36
C ASP A 192 3.52 3.20 -15.23
N GLY A 193 3.20 3.61 -14.00
CA GLY A 193 2.88 2.70 -12.89
C GLY A 193 4.08 2.19 -12.12
N LYS A 194 5.19 2.90 -12.11
CA LYS A 194 6.33 2.66 -11.23
C LYS A 194 6.15 3.41 -9.91
N TYR A 195 6.36 2.73 -8.79
CA TYR A 195 6.26 3.30 -7.45
C TYR A 195 7.64 3.30 -6.80
N TYR A 196 8.15 4.48 -6.48
CA TYR A 196 9.50 4.68 -5.97
C TYR A 196 9.53 4.71 -4.45
N LEU A 197 10.34 3.85 -3.87
CA LEU A 197 10.73 3.86 -2.45
C LEU A 197 11.91 4.82 -2.22
N HIS A 198 12.79 4.94 -3.21
CA HIS A 198 13.87 5.92 -3.30
C HIS A 198 13.93 6.42 -4.75
N SER A 199 14.12 7.71 -4.93
CA SER A 199 14.01 8.36 -6.25
C SER A 199 15.07 9.44 -6.47
N MET A 200 16.28 9.26 -5.91
CA MET A 200 17.31 10.30 -5.89
C MET A 200 17.75 10.75 -7.29
N ASN A 201 17.83 9.81 -8.26
CA ASN A 201 18.25 10.08 -9.62
C ASN A 201 17.07 10.02 -10.63
N ALA A 202 15.99 9.35 -10.27
CA ALA A 202 14.90 9.05 -11.21
C ALA A 202 13.99 10.24 -11.49
N VAL A 203 14.05 11.29 -10.68
CA VAL A 203 13.12 12.41 -10.74
C VAL A 203 13.84 13.67 -11.18
N ASP A 204 13.42 14.22 -12.32
CA ASP A 204 13.85 15.55 -12.74
C ASP A 204 13.32 16.61 -11.75
N ARG A 205 14.23 17.26 -11.04
CA ARG A 205 13.91 18.27 -10.04
C ARG A 205 13.41 19.58 -10.63
N THR A 206 13.45 19.72 -11.94
CA THR A 206 13.01 20.94 -12.64
C THR A 206 11.51 20.93 -12.95
N ASN A 207 10.82 19.80 -12.78
CA ASN A 207 9.38 19.70 -13.00
C ASN A 207 8.62 20.02 -11.70
N ASP A 208 7.68 20.98 -11.79
CA ASP A 208 6.80 21.44 -10.70
C ASP A 208 5.74 20.41 -10.27
N SER A 209 5.91 19.14 -10.59
CA SER A 209 4.99 18.08 -10.15
C SER A 209 5.14 17.80 -8.67
N TRP A 210 4.03 17.74 -7.96
CA TRP A 210 4.00 17.38 -6.55
C TRP A 210 4.64 16.02 -6.31
N ARG A 211 5.52 15.96 -5.33
CA ARG A 211 6.18 14.74 -4.85
C ARG A 211 6.76 14.95 -3.46
N LEU A 212 6.97 13.87 -2.74
CA LEU A 212 7.76 13.91 -1.53
C LEU A 212 9.25 14.14 -1.84
N PRO A 213 10.02 14.67 -0.88
CA PRO A 213 11.46 14.81 -1.04
C PRO A 213 12.11 13.47 -1.41
N SER A 214 12.94 13.50 -2.45
CA SER A 214 13.68 12.31 -2.88
C SER A 214 14.72 11.92 -1.84
N THR A 215 14.75 10.64 -1.47
CA THR A 215 15.71 10.10 -0.52
C THR A 215 16.62 9.03 -1.15
N SER A 216 17.60 8.63 -0.39
CA SER A 216 18.46 7.49 -0.65
C SER A 216 18.76 6.77 0.65
N LYS A 217 19.08 5.49 0.61
CA LYS A 217 19.40 4.70 1.80
C LYS A 217 20.86 4.27 1.79
N ASN A 218 21.60 4.65 2.83
CA ASN A 218 22.91 4.08 3.10
C ASN A 218 22.76 2.80 3.92
N VAL A 219 23.28 1.69 3.40
CA VAL A 219 23.25 0.38 4.04
C VAL A 219 24.70 0.01 4.37
N GLN A 220 25.00 -0.09 5.67
CA GLN A 220 26.37 -0.39 6.14
C GLN A 220 26.80 -1.83 5.80
N PRO A 221 28.08 -2.16 5.85
CA PRO A 221 28.53 -3.54 5.71
C PRO A 221 27.77 -4.48 6.64
N TYR A 222 27.25 -5.57 6.10
CA TYR A 222 26.46 -6.59 6.80
C TYR A 222 25.12 -6.11 7.39
N GLU A 223 24.65 -4.93 6.99
CA GLU A 223 23.34 -4.40 7.36
C GLU A 223 22.25 -4.88 6.40
N HIS A 224 21.06 -5.09 6.96
CA HIS A 224 19.82 -5.35 6.24
C HIS A 224 19.00 -4.05 6.14
N TYR A 225 18.49 -3.76 4.95
CA TYR A 225 17.50 -2.73 4.73
C TYR A 225 16.21 -3.38 4.31
N MET A 226 15.20 -3.32 5.19
CA MET A 226 13.92 -3.98 5.00
C MET A 226 12.83 -2.98 4.68
N THR A 227 12.04 -3.28 3.65
CA THR A 227 10.80 -2.60 3.30
C THR A 227 9.70 -3.63 3.11
N GLY A 228 8.45 -3.22 3.03
CA GLY A 228 7.38 -4.19 2.80
C GLY A 228 5.99 -3.58 2.72
N PHE A 229 5.06 -4.46 2.38
CA PHE A 229 3.65 -4.16 2.15
C PHE A 229 2.78 -5.24 2.78
N ASN A 230 1.55 -4.87 3.10
CA ASN A 230 0.56 -5.81 3.61
C ASN A 230 -0.68 -5.74 2.72
N PHE A 231 -1.17 -6.88 2.26
CA PHE A 231 -2.42 -7.02 1.50
C PHE A 231 -3.48 -7.66 2.39
N THR A 232 -4.68 -7.08 2.39
CA THR A 232 -5.85 -7.60 3.10
C THR A 232 -7.12 -7.33 2.31
N LEU A 233 -8.15 -8.16 2.49
CA LEU A 233 -9.49 -7.85 1.99
C LEU A 233 -10.32 -7.13 3.04
N THR A 234 -11.21 -6.27 2.56
CA THR A 234 -12.23 -5.58 3.35
C THR A 234 -13.56 -5.64 2.62
N GLY A 235 -14.66 -5.70 3.35
CA GLY A 235 -16.00 -5.79 2.76
C GLY A 235 -16.57 -4.44 2.31
N ASN A 236 -16.01 -3.32 2.79
CA ASN A 236 -16.52 -1.98 2.51
C ASN A 236 -15.49 -0.88 2.82
N HIS A 237 -15.78 0.36 2.41
CA HIS A 237 -14.89 1.51 2.60
C HIS A 237 -14.68 1.91 4.07
N GLU A 238 -15.61 1.64 4.98
CA GLU A 238 -15.39 1.94 6.40
C GLU A 238 -14.38 0.96 7.01
N GLU A 239 -14.41 -0.29 6.58
CA GLU A 239 -13.37 -1.27 6.95
C GLU A 239 -12.00 -0.90 6.38
N VAL A 240 -11.93 -0.39 5.13
CA VAL A 240 -10.69 0.16 4.54
C VAL A 240 -10.09 1.22 5.48
N LYS A 241 -10.90 2.20 5.92
CA LYS A 241 -10.46 3.26 6.84
C LYS A 241 -9.99 2.68 8.17
N THR A 242 -10.72 1.71 8.72
CA THR A 242 -10.37 1.04 9.97
C THR A 242 -9.03 0.32 9.84
N LYS A 243 -8.83 -0.42 8.76
CA LYS A 243 -7.56 -1.14 8.51
C LYS A 243 -6.39 -0.17 8.29
N ILE A 244 -6.59 0.93 7.54
CA ILE A 244 -5.57 1.98 7.37
C ILE A 244 -5.17 2.54 8.74
N TYR A 245 -6.14 2.89 9.57
CA TYR A 245 -5.90 3.38 10.93
C TYR A 245 -5.18 2.33 11.80
N ASP A 246 -5.58 1.06 11.72
CA ASP A 246 -4.97 -0.02 12.50
C ASP A 246 -3.51 -0.29 12.11
N LYS A 247 -3.16 -0.06 10.86
CA LYS A 247 -1.79 -0.15 10.32
C LYS A 247 -0.98 1.14 10.49
N HIS A 248 -1.39 2.04 11.40
CA HIS A 248 -0.75 3.33 11.67
C HIS A 248 -0.77 4.34 10.51
N GLY A 249 -1.65 4.15 9.56
CA GLY A 249 -1.93 5.14 8.54
C GLY A 249 -2.74 6.33 9.05
N VAL A 250 -2.96 7.31 8.19
CA VAL A 250 -3.76 8.49 8.47
C VAL A 250 -5.07 8.42 7.69
N VAL A 251 -6.19 8.53 8.39
CA VAL A 251 -7.51 8.66 7.77
C VAL A 251 -7.90 10.12 7.74
N VAL A 252 -8.16 10.63 6.55
CA VAL A 252 -8.50 12.04 6.31
C VAL A 252 -9.97 12.13 5.90
N LYS A 253 -10.71 13.06 6.54
CA LYS A 253 -12.07 13.44 6.12
C LYS A 253 -12.13 14.95 5.95
N VAL A 254 -12.60 15.41 4.80
CA VAL A 254 -12.70 16.83 4.45
C VAL A 254 -14.15 17.19 4.21
N ALA A 255 -14.59 18.32 4.79
CA ALA A 255 -15.94 18.85 4.61
C ALA A 255 -15.86 20.38 4.32
N PRO A 256 -16.63 20.89 3.34
CA PRO A 256 -17.65 20.22 2.55
C PRO A 256 -17.07 19.29 1.45
N GLY A 257 -15.79 19.40 1.11
CA GLY A 257 -15.10 18.62 0.09
C GLY A 257 -13.72 19.19 -0.21
N MET A 258 -12.97 18.55 -1.10
CA MET A 258 -11.62 18.97 -1.49
C MET A 258 -11.62 20.07 -2.57
N VAL A 259 -12.76 20.35 -3.19
CA VAL A 259 -12.93 21.42 -4.18
C VAL A 259 -13.91 22.43 -3.61
N VAL A 260 -13.43 23.63 -3.30
CA VAL A 260 -14.21 24.70 -2.66
C VAL A 260 -13.82 26.05 -3.25
N THR A 261 -14.68 27.04 -3.10
CA THR A 261 -14.33 28.44 -3.42
C THR A 261 -13.66 29.12 -2.21
N PRO A 262 -12.87 30.18 -2.39
CA PRO A 262 -12.12 30.83 -1.31
C PRO A 262 -12.97 31.35 -0.15
N GLU A 263 -14.26 31.59 -0.37
CA GLU A 263 -15.17 32.08 0.67
C GLU A 263 -15.55 31.01 1.69
N PHE A 264 -15.35 29.74 1.35
CA PHE A 264 -15.73 28.62 2.22
C PHE A 264 -14.62 28.28 3.21
N GLU A 265 -15.03 27.99 4.44
CA GLU A 265 -14.18 27.35 5.43
C GLU A 265 -14.22 25.82 5.21
N VAL A 266 -13.05 25.22 5.12
CA VAL A 266 -12.90 23.77 4.98
C VAL A 266 -12.55 23.18 6.33
N TYR A 267 -13.23 22.14 6.73
CA TYR A 267 -12.92 21.38 7.93
C TYR A 267 -12.25 20.07 7.54
N CYS A 268 -11.14 19.77 8.19
CA CYS A 268 -10.42 18.52 8.01
C CYS A 268 -10.32 17.78 9.34
N ALA A 269 -10.72 16.52 9.33
CA ALA A 269 -10.49 15.62 10.45
C ALA A 269 -9.40 14.63 10.05
N LEU A 270 -8.29 14.64 10.78
CA LEU A 270 -7.23 13.65 10.71
C LEU A 270 -7.41 12.65 11.84
N GLN A 271 -7.45 11.36 11.52
CA GLN A 271 -7.45 10.31 12.51
C GLN A 271 -6.21 9.45 12.37
N SER A 272 -5.42 9.34 13.44
CA SER A 272 -4.16 8.60 13.45
C SER A 272 -3.87 8.07 14.86
N LYS A 273 -3.26 6.89 14.95
CA LYS A 273 -2.70 6.36 16.21
C LYS A 273 -1.42 7.07 16.61
N LEU A 274 -0.77 7.72 15.65
CA LEU A 274 0.41 8.53 15.91
C LEU A 274 -0.02 9.98 16.21
N PRO A 275 0.69 10.69 17.10
CA PRO A 275 0.39 12.07 17.39
C PRO A 275 0.63 12.93 16.14
N VAL A 276 -0.31 13.80 15.82
CA VAL A 276 -0.10 14.85 14.81
C VAL A 276 0.72 15.96 15.48
N VAL A 277 1.95 16.09 15.05
CA VAL A 277 2.90 17.07 15.64
C VAL A 277 2.63 18.45 15.08
N GLU A 278 2.48 18.54 13.77
CA GLU A 278 2.29 19.80 13.06
C GLU A 278 1.54 19.55 11.74
N LEU A 279 0.82 20.57 11.29
CA LEU A 279 0.21 20.63 9.98
C LEU A 279 0.69 21.89 9.30
N VAL A 280 1.38 21.75 8.17
CA VAL A 280 2.05 22.85 7.49
C VAL A 280 1.48 22.98 6.09
N ALA A 281 1.17 24.21 5.69
CA ALA A 281 0.82 24.53 4.32
C ALA A 281 2.08 24.70 3.47
N GLU A 282 2.04 24.27 2.21
CA GLU A 282 3.12 24.53 1.25
C GLU A 282 3.36 26.05 1.08
N TYR A 283 2.26 26.83 1.04
CA TYR A 283 2.28 28.30 0.97
C TYR A 283 1.56 28.88 2.20
N PRO A 284 2.28 29.10 3.33
CA PRO A 284 1.67 29.53 4.60
C PRO A 284 0.99 30.89 4.54
N GLU A 285 1.41 31.75 3.63
CA GLU A 285 0.80 33.07 3.38
C GLU A 285 -0.55 32.99 2.66
N GLU A 286 -0.84 31.88 1.99
CA GLU A 286 -2.06 31.68 1.20
C GLU A 286 -3.09 30.79 1.91
N ILE A 287 -2.67 30.07 2.94
CA ILE A 287 -3.51 29.11 3.65
C ILE A 287 -3.51 29.38 5.14
N GLN A 288 -4.63 29.84 5.65
CA GLN A 288 -4.82 29.97 7.10
C GLN A 288 -5.26 28.65 7.71
N ILE A 289 -4.42 28.05 8.56
CA ILE A 289 -4.71 26.83 9.30
C ILE A 289 -5.07 27.18 10.75
N THR A 290 -6.20 26.68 11.23
CA THR A 290 -6.63 26.83 12.63
C THR A 290 -6.86 25.45 13.22
N SER A 291 -6.11 25.07 14.25
CA SER A 291 -6.36 23.85 15.01
C SER A 291 -7.56 24.04 15.93
N LEU A 292 -8.52 23.15 15.86
CA LEU A 292 -9.67 23.06 16.77
C LEU A 292 -9.44 22.04 17.89
N GLY A 293 -8.23 21.49 17.94
CA GLY A 293 -7.79 20.52 18.93
C GLY A 293 -8.20 19.08 18.62
N GLN A 294 -7.82 18.20 19.54
CA GLN A 294 -8.19 16.79 19.50
C GLN A 294 -9.64 16.62 19.97
N LYS A 295 -10.42 15.86 19.22
CA LYS A 295 -11.82 15.52 19.52
C LYS A 295 -11.99 14.01 19.46
N GLU A 296 -12.84 13.43 20.35
CA GLU A 296 -13.25 12.04 20.34
C GLU A 296 -12.09 11.05 20.05
N GLY A 297 -11.22 10.85 21.03
CA GLY A 297 -10.06 9.96 20.92
C GLY A 297 -8.92 10.60 20.13
N ASP A 298 -8.55 10.02 19.00
CA ASP A 298 -7.39 10.33 18.17
C ASP A 298 -7.72 11.09 16.88
N LYS A 299 -8.85 11.80 16.87
CA LYS A 299 -9.23 12.71 15.78
C LYS A 299 -8.75 14.12 16.07
N TYR A 300 -7.99 14.69 15.18
CA TYR A 300 -7.52 16.07 15.19
C TYR A 300 -8.34 16.87 14.18
N ILE A 301 -8.97 17.95 14.62
CA ILE A 301 -9.83 18.77 13.76
C ILE A 301 -9.11 20.07 13.44
N TYR A 302 -9.06 20.36 12.15
CA TYR A 302 -8.50 21.60 11.61
C TYR A 302 -9.53 22.32 10.77
N LYS A 303 -9.39 23.65 10.72
CA LYS A 303 -10.14 24.52 9.83
C LYS A 303 -9.17 25.24 8.91
N PHE A 304 -9.48 25.24 7.61
CA PHE A 304 -8.70 25.92 6.58
C PHE A 304 -9.49 27.02 5.93
N ARG A 305 -8.80 28.08 5.58
CA ARG A 305 -9.29 29.14 4.69
C ARG A 305 -8.20 29.43 3.67
N PHE A 306 -8.59 29.46 2.40
CA PHE A 306 -7.69 29.68 1.28
C PHE A 306 -7.87 31.10 0.75
N SER A 307 -6.78 31.77 0.39
CA SER A 307 -6.79 33.07 -0.29
C SER A 307 -6.40 32.95 -1.77
N HIS A 308 -5.87 31.81 -2.19
CA HIS A 308 -5.43 31.54 -3.55
C HIS A 308 -6.35 30.55 -4.26
N LEU A 309 -6.60 30.83 -5.58
CA LEU A 309 -7.29 29.91 -6.49
C LEU A 309 -6.28 28.94 -7.09
N GLY A 310 -6.56 27.65 -7.03
CA GLY A 310 -5.70 26.61 -7.57
C GLY A 310 -5.53 25.45 -6.63
N GLU A 311 -4.48 24.68 -6.84
CA GLU A 311 -4.10 23.57 -5.97
C GLU A 311 -3.43 24.12 -4.70
N ASN A 312 -3.94 23.70 -3.55
CA ASN A 312 -3.40 24.06 -2.24
C ASN A 312 -3.01 22.79 -1.51
N LEU A 313 -1.73 22.64 -1.15
CA LEU A 313 -1.17 21.50 -0.45
C LEU A 313 -0.98 21.79 1.04
N ILE A 314 -1.35 20.80 1.86
CA ILE A 314 -1.26 20.88 3.32
C ILE A 314 -0.67 19.57 3.85
#